data_aaa18ca7eca467fa9fab1936d8f76ff0
#
_entry.id   aaa18ca7eca467fa9fab1936d8f76ff0
#
_cell.length_a   1.000
_cell.length_b   1.000
_cell.length_c   1.000
_cell.angle_alpha   90.00
_cell.angle_beta   90.00
_cell.angle_gamma   90.00
#
_symmetry.space_group_name_H-M   'P 1'
#
loop_
_entity.id
_entity.type
_entity.pdbx_description
1 polymer ?
#
loop_
_entity_poly.entity_id
_entity_poly.type
_entity_poly.pdbx_seq_one_letter_code
_entity_poly.pdbx_strand_id
1 'polypeptide(L)'
;MKVLFTATGSIGSRHITNFTALCKDKGIDLEIDAIRYSDRVLPEDIKQKIRREIRKEEDLDAHYDILFITDETKTHYDNIMRYRGICDHMFIEKPIFDTLDYPIEAIKPKKEGDVYYVAAPIRFTNYFKKLKQVVSENTIYSARIIFSSYMPDWQPGRDYRKSFRCFDNRGGGVDVDLLHEVDYMIDLFGIPQNVHRVAGKYSHLEMDACDLATYIFEYQDKVVEMHLDYFGRVRTRKTELYTNDDVITVDFNKLNCEYGVSGKEEKHEAETHFYQDEMAYFLSLVLSGGTIANINTPEKAYETLKITKGII
;
A
#
# COMPACT_ATOMS: atom_id res chain seq x y z
N MET A 1 15.54 13.73 -15.16
CA MET A 1 14.92 12.46 -14.77
C MET A 1 13.69 12.25 -15.63
N LYS A 2 13.62 11.12 -16.33
CA LYS A 2 12.51 10.78 -17.20
C LYS A 2 11.71 9.62 -16.60
N VAL A 3 10.40 9.79 -16.42
CA VAL A 3 9.55 8.78 -15.77
C VAL A 3 8.34 8.41 -16.62
N LEU A 4 7.93 7.15 -16.52
CA LEU A 4 6.75 6.60 -17.19
C LEU A 4 5.71 6.17 -16.18
N PHE A 5 4.47 6.62 -16.33
CA PHE A 5 3.31 6.16 -15.55
C PHE A 5 2.45 5.24 -16.39
N THR A 6 2.11 4.05 -15.89
CA THR A 6 1.24 3.10 -16.60
C THR A 6 -0.23 3.52 -16.57
N ALA A 7 -0.64 4.31 -15.59
CA ALA A 7 -2.00 4.86 -15.54
C ALA A 7 -2.08 6.20 -14.78
N THR A 8 -3.13 6.98 -15.08
CA THR A 8 -3.42 8.28 -14.47
C THR A 8 -4.77 8.26 -13.73
N GLY A 9 -5.10 7.16 -13.08
CA GLY A 9 -6.22 7.04 -12.16
C GLY A 9 -6.03 7.92 -10.91
N SER A 10 -6.85 7.71 -9.88
CA SER A 10 -6.78 8.49 -8.64
C SER A 10 -5.40 8.43 -7.99
N ILE A 11 -4.81 7.22 -7.88
CA ILE A 11 -3.49 7.04 -7.26
C ILE A 11 -2.36 7.54 -8.17
N GLY A 12 -2.40 7.24 -9.47
CA GLY A 12 -1.41 7.74 -10.43
C GLY A 12 -1.36 9.27 -10.47
N SER A 13 -2.51 9.95 -10.47
CA SER A 13 -2.57 11.41 -10.40
C SER A 13 -1.98 11.97 -9.12
N ARG A 14 -2.22 11.30 -7.98
CA ARG A 14 -1.60 11.66 -6.68
C ARG A 14 -0.09 11.55 -6.74
N HIS A 15 0.44 10.43 -7.26
CA HIS A 15 1.88 10.22 -7.38
C HIS A 15 2.52 11.20 -8.36
N ILE A 16 1.89 11.51 -9.49
CA ILE A 16 2.35 12.56 -10.41
C ILE A 16 2.50 13.89 -9.66
N THR A 17 1.47 14.27 -8.88
CA THR A 17 1.49 15.52 -8.12
C THR A 17 2.59 15.55 -7.07
N ASN A 18 2.70 14.49 -6.25
CA ASN A 18 3.68 14.41 -5.17
C ASN A 18 5.11 14.34 -5.72
N PHE A 19 5.33 13.54 -6.77
CA PHE A 19 6.67 13.37 -7.35
C PHE A 19 7.15 14.64 -8.07
N THR A 20 6.23 15.34 -8.76
CA THR A 20 6.54 16.65 -9.38
C THR A 20 6.96 17.69 -8.34
N ALA A 21 6.21 17.78 -7.24
CA ALA A 21 6.53 18.71 -6.15
C ALA A 21 7.90 18.37 -5.52
N LEU A 22 8.13 17.08 -5.23
CA LEU A 22 9.37 16.60 -4.64
C LEU A 22 10.60 16.86 -5.53
N CYS A 23 10.49 16.56 -6.84
CA CYS A 23 11.58 16.80 -7.79
C CYS A 23 11.89 18.30 -7.90
N LYS A 24 10.85 19.15 -7.95
CA LYS A 24 11.00 20.60 -7.95
C LYS A 24 11.75 21.09 -6.72
N ASP A 25 11.38 20.64 -5.53
CA ASP A 25 12.02 21.04 -4.27
C ASP A 25 13.51 20.60 -4.20
N LYS A 26 13.84 19.50 -4.86
CA LYS A 26 15.21 18.98 -4.96
C LYS A 26 16.00 19.52 -6.16
N GLY A 27 15.41 20.37 -6.99
CA GLY A 27 16.06 20.91 -8.20
C GLY A 27 16.31 19.85 -9.27
N ILE A 28 15.52 18.77 -9.30
CA ILE A 28 15.62 17.71 -10.31
C ILE A 28 14.71 18.07 -11.49
N ASP A 29 15.31 18.17 -12.68
CA ASP A 29 14.55 18.32 -13.93
C ASP A 29 13.79 17.03 -14.23
N LEU A 30 12.45 17.13 -14.36
CA LEU A 30 11.53 16.00 -14.43
C LEU A 30 10.72 16.04 -15.73
N GLU A 31 10.76 14.96 -16.49
CA GLU A 31 9.89 14.70 -17.62
C GLU A 31 8.97 13.51 -17.33
N ILE A 32 7.66 13.69 -17.47
CA ILE A 32 6.66 12.65 -17.21
C ILE A 32 5.96 12.27 -18.51
N ASP A 33 6.03 11.00 -18.88
CA ASP A 33 5.14 10.39 -19.87
C ASP A 33 4.10 9.51 -19.17
N ALA A 34 2.89 9.48 -19.70
CA ALA A 34 1.81 8.69 -19.12
C ALA A 34 1.07 7.87 -20.17
N ILE A 35 0.98 6.55 -19.95
CA ILE A 35 0.20 5.66 -20.81
C ILE A 35 -1.30 5.87 -20.57
N ARG A 36 -2.06 5.91 -21.65
CA ARG A 36 -3.47 6.22 -21.65
C ARG A 36 -4.27 5.20 -22.44
N TYR A 37 -4.98 4.33 -21.71
CA TYR A 37 -5.87 3.34 -22.32
C TYR A 37 -7.33 3.82 -22.46
N SER A 38 -7.68 4.97 -21.87
CA SER A 38 -9.03 5.52 -21.91
C SER A 38 -9.07 6.96 -22.42
N ASP A 39 -10.22 7.36 -22.95
CA ASP A 39 -10.47 8.73 -23.45
C ASP A 39 -10.92 9.70 -22.33
N ARG A 40 -10.89 9.26 -21.07
CA ARG A 40 -11.22 10.14 -19.95
C ARG A 40 -10.31 11.37 -19.96
N VAL A 41 -10.92 12.56 -19.93
CA VAL A 41 -10.17 13.81 -19.83
C VAL A 41 -9.43 13.88 -18.51
N LEU A 42 -8.14 14.20 -18.55
CA LEU A 42 -7.35 14.45 -17.36
C LEU A 42 -7.70 15.80 -16.74
N PRO A 43 -7.69 15.91 -15.40
CA PRO A 43 -7.68 17.20 -14.74
C PRO A 43 -6.54 18.08 -15.28
N GLU A 44 -6.82 19.37 -15.47
CA GLU A 44 -5.86 20.29 -16.10
C GLU A 44 -4.54 20.39 -15.33
N ASP A 45 -4.61 20.37 -13.99
CA ASP A 45 -3.44 20.38 -13.11
C ASP A 45 -2.54 19.14 -13.26
N ILE A 46 -3.09 17.99 -13.64
CA ILE A 46 -2.33 16.77 -13.96
C ILE A 46 -1.77 16.86 -15.37
N LYS A 47 -2.58 17.32 -16.33
CA LYS A 47 -2.17 17.44 -17.73
C LYS A 47 -0.95 18.35 -17.90
N GLN A 48 -0.89 19.46 -17.15
CA GLN A 48 0.25 20.39 -17.17
C GLN A 48 1.56 19.80 -16.63
N LYS A 49 1.51 18.70 -15.86
CA LYS A 49 2.68 18.00 -15.33
C LYS A 49 3.20 16.90 -16.26
N ILE A 50 2.38 16.50 -17.22
CA ILE A 50 2.71 15.42 -18.17
C ILE A 50 3.28 16.03 -19.44
N ARG A 51 4.44 15.53 -19.87
CA ARG A 51 5.06 15.92 -21.15
C ARG A 51 4.27 15.34 -22.32
N ARG A 52 3.91 14.05 -22.26
CA ARG A 52 3.18 13.34 -23.31
C ARG A 52 2.18 12.33 -22.74
N GLU A 53 1.00 12.26 -23.37
CA GLU A 53 0.07 11.15 -23.24
C GLU A 53 0.41 10.09 -24.30
N ILE A 54 0.86 8.92 -23.88
CA ILE A 54 1.25 7.81 -24.76
C ILE A 54 0.02 6.93 -25.03
N ARG A 55 -0.35 6.79 -26.29
CA ARG A 55 -1.48 5.97 -26.74
C ARG A 55 -1.05 4.68 -27.43
N LYS A 56 0.19 4.63 -27.92
CA LYS A 56 0.76 3.51 -28.64
C LYS A 56 2.17 3.24 -28.12
N GLU A 57 2.55 1.98 -28.06
CA GLU A 57 3.88 1.59 -27.58
C GLU A 57 5.03 2.12 -28.45
N GLU A 58 4.79 2.30 -29.74
CA GLU A 58 5.76 2.88 -30.67
C GLU A 58 6.14 4.34 -30.35
N ASP A 59 5.32 5.03 -29.54
CA ASP A 59 5.57 6.40 -29.09
C ASP A 59 6.40 6.46 -27.79
N LEU A 60 6.71 5.32 -27.17
CA LEU A 60 7.55 5.27 -25.97
C LEU A 60 9.00 5.66 -26.30
N ASP A 61 9.64 6.32 -25.34
CA ASP A 61 11.08 6.51 -25.43
C ASP A 61 11.81 5.18 -25.21
N ALA A 62 13.00 5.07 -25.75
CA ALA A 62 13.83 3.86 -25.63
C ALA A 62 14.22 3.55 -24.16
N HIS A 63 14.19 4.57 -23.29
CA HIS A 63 14.60 4.44 -21.90
C HIS A 63 13.91 5.47 -20.99
N TYR A 64 13.59 5.02 -19.77
CA TYR A 64 13.11 5.82 -18.64
C TYR A 64 13.91 5.50 -17.37
N ASP A 65 14.17 6.50 -16.55
CA ASP A 65 14.84 6.29 -15.25
C ASP A 65 13.92 5.50 -14.30
N ILE A 66 12.62 5.86 -14.25
CA ILE A 66 11.65 5.25 -13.33
C ILE A 66 10.36 4.88 -14.06
N LEU A 67 9.84 3.71 -13.75
CA LEU A 67 8.50 3.25 -14.10
C LEU A 67 7.60 3.27 -12.86
N PHE A 68 6.44 3.92 -12.97
CA PHE A 68 5.36 3.88 -11.98
C PHE A 68 4.25 2.95 -12.46
N ILE A 69 4.07 1.81 -11.79
CA ILE A 69 2.94 0.89 -12.00
C ILE A 69 1.79 1.37 -11.11
N THR A 70 0.76 1.98 -11.71
CA THR A 70 -0.34 2.68 -11.01
C THR A 70 -1.72 2.35 -11.55
N ASP A 71 -1.83 1.30 -12.32
CA ASP A 71 -3.05 0.76 -12.90
C ASP A 71 -3.81 -0.17 -11.93
N GLU A 72 -4.81 -0.89 -12.42
CA GLU A 72 -5.54 -1.87 -11.62
C GLU A 72 -4.62 -3.06 -11.33
N THR A 73 -4.68 -3.59 -10.11
CA THR A 73 -3.81 -4.66 -9.61
C THR A 73 -3.67 -5.84 -10.56
N LYS A 74 -4.76 -6.22 -11.21
CA LYS A 74 -4.80 -7.32 -12.19
C LYS A 74 -3.81 -7.16 -13.35
N THR A 75 -3.44 -5.93 -13.70
CA THR A 75 -2.54 -5.64 -14.82
C THR A 75 -1.10 -5.38 -14.39
N HIS A 76 -0.81 -5.39 -13.10
CA HIS A 76 0.52 -5.08 -12.58
C HIS A 76 1.60 -6.00 -13.16
N TYR A 77 1.40 -7.33 -13.10
CA TYR A 77 2.37 -8.28 -13.61
C TYR A 77 2.68 -8.06 -15.09
N ASP A 78 1.63 -7.96 -15.91
CA ASP A 78 1.79 -7.78 -17.36
C ASP A 78 2.51 -6.48 -17.68
N ASN A 79 2.18 -5.37 -17.00
CA ASN A 79 2.82 -4.08 -17.22
C ASN A 79 4.26 -4.04 -16.71
N ILE A 80 4.56 -4.68 -15.57
CA ILE A 80 5.93 -4.86 -15.11
C ILE A 80 6.75 -5.60 -16.16
N MET A 81 6.26 -6.75 -16.65
CA MET A 81 6.97 -7.58 -17.63
C MET A 81 7.14 -6.87 -18.96
N ARG A 82 6.13 -6.11 -19.39
CA ARG A 82 6.11 -5.36 -20.64
C ARG A 82 7.13 -4.23 -20.64
N TYR A 83 7.19 -3.45 -19.56
CA TYR A 83 7.96 -2.21 -19.56
C TYR A 83 9.29 -2.29 -18.79
N ARG A 84 9.57 -3.34 -18.02
CA ARG A 84 10.83 -3.48 -17.29
C ARG A 84 12.07 -3.41 -18.21
N GLY A 85 11.88 -3.67 -19.52
CA GLY A 85 12.94 -3.61 -20.53
C GLY A 85 13.51 -2.23 -20.73
N ILE A 86 12.70 -1.21 -20.52
CA ILE A 86 13.00 0.18 -20.85
C ILE A 86 13.11 1.10 -19.63
N CYS A 87 13.21 0.56 -18.41
CA CYS A 87 13.40 1.35 -17.19
C CYS A 87 14.46 0.72 -16.27
N ASP A 88 15.06 1.54 -15.41
CA ASP A 88 16.02 1.10 -14.39
C ASP A 88 15.31 0.84 -13.06
N HIS A 89 14.50 1.77 -12.57
CA HIS A 89 13.83 1.68 -11.29
C HIS A 89 12.32 1.53 -11.44
N MET A 90 11.65 0.95 -10.43
CA MET A 90 10.18 0.82 -10.41
C MET A 90 9.59 1.21 -9.06
N PHE A 91 8.51 2.00 -9.12
CA PHE A 91 7.54 2.15 -8.04
C PHE A 91 6.29 1.38 -8.43
N ILE A 92 5.93 0.36 -7.65
CA ILE A 92 4.81 -0.54 -7.93
C ILE A 92 3.72 -0.30 -6.88
N GLU A 93 2.50 0.01 -7.30
CA GLU A 93 1.38 0.11 -6.37
C GLU A 93 1.04 -1.23 -5.71
N LYS A 94 0.53 -1.14 -4.49
CA LYS A 94 0.06 -2.30 -3.74
C LYS A 94 -1.37 -2.72 -4.18
N PRO A 95 -1.71 -3.99 -4.06
CA PRO A 95 -0.81 -5.13 -3.86
C PRO A 95 0.03 -5.38 -5.10
N ILE A 96 1.15 -6.05 -4.92
CA ILE A 96 2.05 -6.33 -6.06
C ILE A 96 1.32 -7.08 -7.17
N PHE A 97 0.45 -8.05 -6.80
CA PHE A 97 -0.41 -8.84 -7.71
C PHE A 97 -1.79 -9.05 -7.09
N ASP A 98 -2.76 -9.46 -7.90
CA ASP A 98 -4.10 -9.86 -7.49
C ASP A 98 -4.18 -11.34 -7.07
N THR A 99 -3.29 -12.19 -7.61
CA THR A 99 -3.18 -13.62 -7.32
C THR A 99 -1.75 -14.02 -6.96
N LEU A 100 -1.57 -15.27 -6.51
CA LEU A 100 -0.25 -15.87 -6.25
C LEU A 100 0.30 -16.67 -7.43
N ASP A 101 -0.35 -16.64 -8.57
CA ASP A 101 0.01 -17.49 -9.73
C ASP A 101 1.21 -16.94 -10.53
N TYR A 102 1.57 -15.68 -10.28
CA TYR A 102 2.68 -15.04 -10.99
C TYR A 102 4.04 -15.37 -10.35
N PRO A 103 5.07 -15.69 -11.17
CA PRO A 103 6.40 -16.02 -10.67
C PRO A 103 7.12 -14.75 -10.17
N ILE A 104 7.20 -14.58 -8.87
CA ILE A 104 7.86 -13.42 -8.25
C ILE A 104 9.35 -13.34 -8.61
N GLU A 105 10.00 -14.48 -8.87
CA GLU A 105 11.39 -14.56 -9.27
C GLU A 105 11.69 -13.85 -10.60
N ALA A 106 10.64 -13.63 -11.41
CA ALA A 106 10.77 -12.86 -12.65
C ALA A 106 10.86 -11.34 -12.40
N ILE A 107 10.48 -10.88 -11.20
CA ILE A 107 10.45 -9.45 -10.84
C ILE A 107 11.70 -9.09 -10.03
N LYS A 108 12.82 -9.02 -10.70
CA LYS A 108 14.12 -8.66 -10.09
C LYS A 108 14.74 -7.46 -10.78
N PRO A 109 15.40 -6.58 -10.02
CA PRO A 109 16.28 -5.55 -10.60
C PRO A 109 17.29 -6.17 -11.56
N LYS A 110 17.58 -5.47 -12.66
CA LYS A 110 18.45 -5.98 -13.73
C LYS A 110 19.91 -5.74 -13.46
N LYS A 111 20.22 -4.67 -12.74
CA LYS A 111 21.57 -4.24 -12.42
C LYS A 111 21.67 -3.98 -10.93
N GLU A 112 22.87 -4.07 -10.41
CA GLU A 112 23.19 -3.55 -9.08
C GLU A 112 22.89 -2.04 -9.04
N GLY A 113 22.20 -1.60 -8.00
CA GLY A 113 21.72 -0.22 -7.85
C GLY A 113 20.32 0.06 -8.39
N ASP A 114 19.77 -0.80 -9.25
CA ASP A 114 18.36 -0.67 -9.65
C ASP A 114 17.42 -0.93 -8.45
N VAL A 115 16.36 -0.17 -8.36
CA VAL A 115 15.41 -0.23 -7.23
C VAL A 115 14.03 -0.61 -7.74
N TYR A 116 13.48 -1.73 -7.22
CA TYR A 116 12.08 -2.10 -7.37
C TYR A 116 11.43 -2.03 -5.99
N TYR A 117 10.55 -1.05 -5.80
CA TYR A 117 9.87 -0.77 -4.53
C TYR A 117 8.38 -0.98 -4.70
N VAL A 118 7.75 -1.66 -3.76
CA VAL A 118 6.29 -1.82 -3.71
C VAL A 118 5.72 -0.90 -2.65
N ALA A 119 4.66 -0.17 -2.97
CA ALA A 119 4.06 0.82 -2.08
C ALA A 119 3.64 0.24 -0.73
N ALA A 120 4.04 0.93 0.35
CA ALA A 120 3.70 0.60 1.73
C ALA A 120 3.38 1.88 2.54
N PRO A 121 2.40 2.70 2.10
CA PRO A 121 2.20 4.05 2.61
C PRO A 121 1.91 4.12 4.10
N ILE A 122 1.28 3.10 4.70
CA ILE A 122 0.97 3.10 6.14
C ILE A 122 2.23 3.10 7.00
N ARG A 123 3.35 2.54 6.52
CA ARG A 123 4.64 2.55 7.22
C ARG A 123 5.22 3.96 7.42
N PHE A 124 4.70 4.97 6.72
CA PHE A 124 5.11 6.39 6.81
C PHE A 124 4.19 7.24 7.68
N THR A 125 3.12 6.66 8.24
CA THR A 125 2.17 7.35 9.10
C THR A 125 2.70 7.56 10.52
N ASN A 126 2.22 8.60 11.22
CA ASN A 126 2.50 8.81 12.64
C ASN A 126 1.89 7.68 13.49
N TYR A 127 0.75 7.14 13.09
CA TYR A 127 0.16 5.93 13.66
C TYR A 127 1.16 4.77 13.70
N PHE A 128 1.79 4.46 12.57
CA PHE A 128 2.76 3.36 12.50
C PHE A 128 4.05 3.66 13.27
N LYS A 129 4.56 4.90 13.19
CA LYS A 129 5.72 5.33 14.00
C LYS A 129 5.43 5.14 15.49
N LYS A 130 4.21 5.46 15.95
CA LYS A 130 3.80 5.25 17.34
C LYS A 130 3.71 3.77 17.69
N LEU A 131 3.15 2.94 16.81
CA LEU A 131 3.14 1.48 17.01
C LEU A 131 4.55 0.92 17.14
N LYS A 132 5.48 1.31 16.29
CA LYS A 132 6.90 0.88 16.37
C LYS A 132 7.53 1.28 17.70
N GLN A 133 7.29 2.52 18.15
CA GLN A 133 7.77 2.97 19.45
C GLN A 133 7.24 2.09 20.58
N VAL A 134 5.91 1.90 20.65
CA VAL A 134 5.29 1.11 21.71
C VAL A 134 5.80 -0.34 21.71
N VAL A 135 5.90 -0.97 20.54
CA VAL A 135 6.41 -2.35 20.41
C VAL A 135 7.89 -2.44 20.80
N SER A 136 8.70 -1.41 20.51
CA SER A 136 10.12 -1.42 20.90
C SER A 136 10.36 -1.21 22.41
N GLU A 137 9.41 -0.58 23.09
CA GLU A 137 9.49 -0.26 24.53
C GLU A 137 8.84 -1.32 25.42
N ASN A 138 8.07 -2.27 24.85
CA ASN A 138 7.28 -3.22 25.62
C ASN A 138 7.39 -4.65 25.11
N THR A 139 7.22 -5.63 25.99
CA THR A 139 6.97 -7.02 25.60
C THR A 139 5.49 -7.17 25.27
N ILE A 140 5.18 -7.54 24.03
CA ILE A 140 3.81 -7.71 23.57
C ILE A 140 3.44 -9.20 23.66
N TYR A 141 2.41 -9.53 24.41
CA TYR A 141 1.86 -10.89 24.53
C TYR A 141 0.76 -11.18 23.52
N SER A 142 -0.03 -10.16 23.18
CA SER A 142 -1.06 -10.25 22.15
C SER A 142 -1.30 -8.88 21.53
N ALA A 143 -1.83 -8.87 20.30
CA ALA A 143 -2.30 -7.65 19.65
C ALA A 143 -3.63 -7.91 18.93
N ARG A 144 -4.45 -6.85 18.82
CA ARG A 144 -5.67 -6.86 18.03
C ARG A 144 -5.64 -5.71 17.03
N ILE A 145 -5.68 -6.02 15.76
CA ILE A 145 -5.67 -5.06 14.65
C ILE A 145 -7.08 -5.00 14.07
N ILE A 146 -7.68 -3.82 14.04
CA ILE A 146 -9.05 -3.65 13.55
C ILE A 146 -9.08 -2.56 12.49
N PHE A 147 -9.54 -2.93 11.30
CA PHE A 147 -10.04 -1.99 10.31
C PHE A 147 -11.50 -2.32 10.00
N SER A 148 -12.38 -1.35 10.22
CA SER A 148 -13.80 -1.48 9.98
C SER A 148 -14.34 -0.17 9.42
N SER A 149 -15.04 -0.19 8.30
CA SER A 149 -15.66 1.01 7.77
C SER A 149 -16.75 0.68 6.74
N TYR A 150 -17.71 1.59 6.58
CA TYR A 150 -18.82 1.41 5.64
C TYR A 150 -18.41 1.87 4.23
N MET A 151 -18.09 0.92 3.38
CA MET A 151 -17.56 1.16 2.02
C MET A 151 -18.43 2.11 1.17
N PRO A 152 -19.78 2.06 1.20
CA PRO A 152 -20.61 3.01 0.47
C PRO A 152 -20.35 4.48 0.79
N ASP A 153 -19.85 4.79 2.00
CA ASP A 153 -19.56 6.16 2.45
C ASP A 153 -18.16 6.65 2.04
N TRP A 154 -17.33 5.81 1.43
CA TRP A 154 -15.93 6.16 1.10
C TRP A 154 -15.80 7.22 0.02
N GLN A 155 -16.73 7.26 -0.91
CA GLN A 155 -16.73 8.21 -2.01
C GLN A 155 -18.14 8.80 -2.19
N PRO A 156 -18.50 9.85 -1.42
CA PRO A 156 -19.80 10.46 -1.52
C PRO A 156 -20.16 10.84 -2.96
N GLY A 157 -21.38 10.51 -3.38
CA GLY A 157 -21.87 10.79 -4.73
C GLY A 157 -21.41 9.79 -5.81
N ARG A 158 -20.64 8.76 -5.45
CA ARG A 158 -20.28 7.65 -6.36
C ARG A 158 -20.96 6.36 -5.94
N ASP A 159 -21.43 5.61 -6.91
CA ASP A 159 -21.95 4.27 -6.68
C ASP A 159 -20.79 3.30 -6.38
N TYR A 160 -20.68 2.84 -5.13
CA TYR A 160 -19.62 1.93 -4.68
C TYR A 160 -19.60 0.62 -5.47
N ARG A 161 -20.78 0.16 -5.96
CA ARG A 161 -20.94 -1.07 -6.75
C ARG A 161 -20.17 -1.06 -8.07
N LYS A 162 -19.76 0.12 -8.55
CA LYS A 162 -18.93 0.30 -9.75
C LYS A 162 -17.43 0.28 -9.45
N SER A 163 -17.05 0.26 -8.17
CA SER A 163 -15.65 0.16 -7.77
C SER A 163 -15.09 -1.22 -8.09
N PHE A 164 -13.84 -1.30 -8.56
CA PHE A 164 -13.14 -2.57 -8.77
C PHE A 164 -13.09 -3.41 -7.49
N ARG A 165 -13.11 -2.77 -6.31
CA ARG A 165 -13.12 -3.40 -4.98
C ARG A 165 -14.30 -4.35 -4.76
N CYS A 166 -15.40 -4.15 -5.49
CA CYS A 166 -16.58 -5.00 -5.40
C CYS A 166 -16.50 -6.26 -6.23
N PHE A 167 -15.48 -6.41 -7.09
CA PHE A 167 -15.37 -7.50 -8.05
C PHE A 167 -14.15 -8.38 -7.76
N ASP A 168 -14.40 -9.65 -7.43
CA ASP A 168 -13.34 -10.62 -7.17
C ASP A 168 -12.43 -10.80 -8.39
N ASN A 169 -13.02 -10.90 -9.58
CA ASN A 169 -12.31 -11.06 -10.84
C ASN A 169 -11.50 -9.83 -11.29
N ARG A 170 -11.54 -8.72 -10.53
CA ARG A 170 -10.73 -7.51 -10.73
C ARG A 170 -9.70 -7.29 -9.62
N GLY A 171 -9.47 -8.32 -8.80
CA GLY A 171 -8.60 -8.22 -7.64
C GLY A 171 -9.19 -7.37 -6.51
N GLY A 172 -10.53 -7.35 -6.37
CA GLY A 172 -11.23 -6.71 -5.27
C GLY A 172 -11.26 -7.56 -4.01
N GLY A 173 -11.88 -7.02 -2.96
CA GLY A 173 -12.03 -7.66 -1.67
C GLY A 173 -11.30 -6.92 -0.55
N VAL A 174 -11.88 -7.02 0.64
CA VAL A 174 -11.38 -6.31 1.82
C VAL A 174 -9.98 -6.73 2.23
N ASP A 175 -9.66 -8.02 2.09
CA ASP A 175 -8.36 -8.59 2.41
C ASP A 175 -7.24 -8.02 1.53
N VAL A 176 -7.48 -7.90 0.24
CA VAL A 176 -6.50 -7.39 -0.74
C VAL A 176 -6.39 -5.85 -0.68
N ASP A 177 -7.52 -5.17 -0.56
CA ASP A 177 -7.51 -3.70 -0.48
C ASP A 177 -6.86 -3.20 0.83
N LEU A 178 -7.12 -3.91 1.93
CA LEU A 178 -6.56 -3.63 3.26
C LEU A 178 -5.32 -4.46 3.61
N LEU A 179 -4.61 -4.97 2.62
CA LEU A 179 -3.32 -5.65 2.77
C LEU A 179 -2.32 -4.83 3.60
N HIS A 180 -2.51 -3.52 3.69
CA HIS A 180 -1.72 -2.65 4.56
C HIS A 180 -1.65 -3.09 6.01
N GLU A 181 -2.76 -3.67 6.54
CA GLU A 181 -2.82 -4.12 7.93
C GLU A 181 -1.90 -5.33 8.16
N VAL A 182 -1.86 -6.25 7.19
CA VAL A 182 -0.93 -7.39 7.21
C VAL A 182 0.51 -6.91 6.97
N ASP A 183 0.71 -5.95 6.08
CA ASP A 183 2.02 -5.40 5.76
C ASP A 183 2.70 -4.77 6.99
N TYR A 184 2.02 -3.87 7.70
CA TYR A 184 2.64 -3.27 8.87
C TYR A 184 2.71 -4.22 10.06
N MET A 185 1.80 -5.20 10.19
CA MET A 185 1.91 -6.26 11.22
C MET A 185 3.21 -7.06 11.03
N ILE A 186 3.53 -7.42 9.79
CA ILE A 186 4.79 -8.13 9.48
C ILE A 186 6.00 -7.24 9.80
N ASP A 187 5.96 -5.94 9.53
CA ASP A 187 7.06 -5.03 9.88
C ASP A 187 7.23 -4.87 11.41
N LEU A 188 6.15 -4.96 12.18
CA LEU A 188 6.19 -4.89 13.65
C LEU A 188 6.65 -6.19 14.32
N PHE A 189 6.16 -7.33 13.84
CA PHE A 189 6.28 -8.61 14.58
C PHE A 189 7.03 -9.70 13.79
N GLY A 190 7.38 -9.45 12.53
CA GLY A 190 7.99 -10.46 11.65
C GLY A 190 6.95 -11.38 11.02
N ILE A 191 7.44 -12.43 10.35
CA ILE A 191 6.61 -13.46 9.72
C ILE A 191 6.03 -14.37 10.81
N PRO A 192 4.70 -14.61 10.85
CA PRO A 192 4.10 -15.55 11.80
C PRO A 192 4.47 -17.00 11.46
N GLN A 193 4.38 -17.90 12.44
CA GLN A 193 4.60 -19.35 12.25
C GLN A 193 3.39 -20.01 11.58
N ASN A 194 2.17 -19.54 11.92
CA ASN A 194 0.93 -20.03 11.37
C ASN A 194 -0.06 -18.88 11.14
N VAL A 195 -0.98 -19.05 10.22
CA VAL A 195 -2.11 -18.14 9.96
C VAL A 195 -3.41 -18.92 9.80
N HIS A 196 -4.41 -18.55 10.60
CA HIS A 196 -5.78 -19.04 10.45
C HIS A 196 -6.62 -17.89 9.87
N ARG A 197 -7.18 -18.11 8.69
CA ARG A 197 -7.93 -17.10 7.95
C ARG A 197 -9.36 -17.55 7.72
N VAL A 198 -10.32 -16.68 8.05
CA VAL A 198 -11.71 -16.79 7.62
C VAL A 198 -12.04 -15.53 6.81
N ALA A 199 -12.39 -15.69 5.55
CA ALA A 199 -12.72 -14.59 4.68
C ALA A 199 -13.81 -14.96 3.69
N GLY A 200 -14.65 -14.00 3.34
CA GLY A 200 -15.75 -14.22 2.41
C GLY A 200 -16.71 -13.05 2.32
N LYS A 201 -17.80 -13.27 1.61
CA LYS A 201 -18.92 -12.34 1.50
C LYS A 201 -19.96 -12.68 2.54
N TYR A 202 -20.16 -11.77 3.52
CA TYR A 202 -21.05 -12.00 4.68
C TYR A 202 -22.14 -10.94 4.84
N SER A 203 -21.90 -9.70 4.41
CA SER A 203 -22.84 -8.60 4.65
C SER A 203 -23.90 -8.46 3.54
N HIS A 204 -24.76 -7.45 3.67
CA HIS A 204 -25.77 -7.08 2.68
C HIS A 204 -25.24 -6.23 1.52
N LEU A 205 -23.94 -5.87 1.51
CA LEU A 205 -23.37 -5.07 0.43
C LEU A 205 -23.52 -5.80 -0.91
N GLU A 206 -23.89 -5.05 -1.95
CA GLU A 206 -24.03 -5.58 -3.31
C GLU A 206 -22.66 -5.67 -3.98
N MET A 207 -21.95 -6.77 -3.73
CA MET A 207 -20.63 -7.08 -4.26
C MET A 207 -20.40 -8.59 -4.28
N ASP A 208 -19.50 -9.11 -5.12
CA ASP A 208 -19.12 -10.52 -5.16
C ASP A 208 -17.77 -10.79 -4.47
N ALA A 209 -16.94 -9.79 -4.33
CA ALA A 209 -15.68 -9.90 -3.62
C ALA A 209 -15.87 -10.02 -2.09
N CYS A 210 -14.83 -10.46 -1.41
CA CYS A 210 -14.76 -10.59 0.05
C CYS A 210 -15.05 -9.25 0.76
N ASP A 211 -16.00 -9.21 1.70
CA ASP A 211 -16.32 -8.03 2.50
C ASP A 211 -15.96 -8.16 3.98
N LEU A 212 -15.54 -9.35 4.40
CA LEU A 212 -14.99 -9.65 5.73
C LEU A 212 -13.77 -10.54 5.59
N ALA A 213 -12.69 -10.19 6.28
CA ALA A 213 -11.56 -11.07 6.51
C ALA A 213 -11.11 -10.98 7.98
N THR A 214 -11.01 -12.13 8.64
CA THR A 214 -10.48 -12.24 9.99
C THR A 214 -9.32 -13.21 10.02
N TYR A 215 -8.35 -12.92 10.88
CA TYR A 215 -7.13 -13.71 10.99
C TYR A 215 -6.74 -13.93 12.44
N ILE A 216 -6.11 -15.09 12.71
CA ILE A 216 -5.28 -15.34 13.87
C ILE A 216 -3.88 -15.67 13.36
N PHE A 217 -2.91 -14.87 13.72
CA PHE A 217 -1.50 -15.07 13.41
C PHE A 217 -0.79 -15.59 14.68
N GLU A 218 -0.16 -16.76 14.56
CA GLU A 218 0.56 -17.40 15.66
C GLU A 218 2.07 -17.16 15.51
N TYR A 219 2.67 -16.63 16.56
CA TYR A 219 4.11 -16.49 16.74
C TYR A 219 4.55 -17.39 17.89
N GLN A 220 5.84 -17.59 18.09
CA GLN A 220 6.36 -18.41 19.18
C GLN A 220 5.98 -17.83 20.55
N ASP A 221 5.88 -16.51 20.67
CA ASP A 221 5.76 -15.78 21.94
C ASP A 221 4.49 -14.90 22.02
N LYS A 222 3.70 -14.85 20.97
CA LYS A 222 2.49 -14.01 20.94
C LYS A 222 1.45 -14.48 19.93
N VAL A 223 0.23 -13.95 20.06
CA VAL A 223 -0.84 -14.11 19.07
C VAL A 223 -1.32 -12.73 18.62
N VAL A 224 -1.56 -12.56 17.31
CA VAL A 224 -2.15 -11.35 16.75
C VAL A 224 -3.49 -11.68 16.11
N GLU A 225 -4.54 -11.00 16.54
CA GLU A 225 -5.88 -11.04 15.93
C GLU A 225 -6.03 -9.89 14.94
N MET A 226 -6.67 -10.14 13.80
CA MET A 226 -6.98 -9.08 12.84
C MET A 226 -8.41 -9.21 12.32
N HIS A 227 -9.11 -8.08 12.26
CA HIS A 227 -10.46 -7.97 11.71
C HIS A 227 -10.53 -6.85 10.67
N LEU A 228 -10.92 -7.21 9.44
CA LEU A 228 -11.04 -6.30 8.31
C LEU A 228 -12.45 -6.41 7.74
N ASP A 229 -13.20 -5.30 7.66
CA ASP A 229 -14.53 -5.31 7.04
C ASP A 229 -14.87 -4.04 6.26
N TYR A 230 -15.83 -4.18 5.34
CA TYR A 230 -16.40 -3.10 4.51
C TYR A 230 -17.79 -2.62 4.97
N PHE A 231 -18.33 -3.16 6.06
CA PHE A 231 -19.71 -2.91 6.46
C PHE A 231 -19.86 -2.27 7.85
N GLY A 232 -18.77 -2.02 8.54
CA GLY A 232 -18.81 -1.38 9.86
C GLY A 232 -19.29 0.06 9.78
N ARG A 233 -20.28 0.40 10.61
CA ARG A 233 -20.92 1.72 10.61
C ARG A 233 -20.12 2.80 11.35
N VAL A 234 -19.15 2.38 12.14
CA VAL A 234 -18.19 3.28 12.81
C VAL A 234 -16.83 3.06 12.17
N ARG A 235 -16.29 4.11 11.54
CA ARG A 235 -14.96 4.02 10.95
C ARG A 235 -13.93 3.81 12.05
N THR A 236 -13.29 2.66 12.01
CA THR A 236 -12.28 2.24 12.99
C THR A 236 -11.01 1.82 12.25
N ARG A 237 -9.87 2.34 12.69
CA ARG A 237 -8.54 1.81 12.38
C ARG A 237 -7.71 1.97 13.62
N LYS A 238 -7.47 0.87 14.33
CA LYS A 238 -6.73 0.88 15.60
C LYS A 238 -6.00 -0.43 15.81
N THR A 239 -4.96 -0.37 16.63
CA THR A 239 -4.26 -1.54 17.17
C THR A 239 -4.26 -1.49 18.69
N GLU A 240 -4.71 -2.55 19.33
CA GLU A 240 -4.64 -2.79 20.76
C GLU A 240 -3.45 -3.72 21.04
N LEU A 241 -2.56 -3.32 21.92
CA LEU A 241 -1.33 -4.03 22.30
C LEU A 241 -1.42 -4.41 23.77
N TYR A 242 -1.38 -5.71 24.05
CA TYR A 242 -1.46 -6.27 25.41
C TYR A 242 -0.05 -6.54 25.91
N THR A 243 0.35 -5.81 26.95
CA THR A 243 1.67 -5.89 27.57
C THR A 243 1.59 -6.45 28.98
N ASN A 244 2.72 -6.56 29.70
CA ASN A 244 2.72 -6.95 31.10
C ASN A 244 1.98 -5.94 32.01
N ASP A 245 2.10 -4.66 31.71
CA ASP A 245 1.71 -3.59 32.63
C ASP A 245 0.47 -2.80 32.14
N ASP A 246 0.15 -2.85 30.84
CA ASP A 246 -0.93 -2.05 30.27
C ASP A 246 -1.57 -2.71 29.04
N VAL A 247 -2.74 -2.19 28.66
CA VAL A 247 -3.34 -2.36 27.34
C VAL A 247 -3.22 -1.03 26.61
N ILE A 248 -2.38 -0.99 25.59
CA ILE A 248 -2.06 0.24 24.87
C ILE A 248 -2.82 0.24 23.54
N THR A 249 -3.69 1.23 23.33
CA THR A 249 -4.46 1.40 22.09
C THR A 249 -3.90 2.55 21.28
N VAL A 250 -3.43 2.28 20.07
CA VAL A 250 -3.08 3.30 19.09
C VAL A 250 -4.23 3.42 18.08
N ASP A 251 -4.83 4.60 17.96
CA ASP A 251 -6.01 4.84 17.13
C ASP A 251 -5.69 5.85 16.01
N PHE A 252 -5.74 5.36 14.76
CA PHE A 252 -5.48 6.17 13.57
C PHE A 252 -6.52 7.28 13.37
N ASN A 253 -7.80 7.01 13.67
CA ASN A 253 -8.88 7.97 13.39
C ASN A 253 -8.98 9.02 14.48
N LYS A 254 -8.70 8.65 15.73
CA LYS A 254 -8.69 9.58 16.86
C LYS A 254 -7.39 10.36 17.00
N LEU A 255 -6.35 9.94 16.29
CA LEU A 255 -5.00 10.51 16.37
C LEU A 255 -4.44 10.46 17.80
N ASN A 256 -4.61 9.35 18.49
CA ASN A 256 -4.16 9.20 19.87
C ASN A 256 -3.58 7.80 20.18
N CYS A 257 -2.88 7.75 21.31
CA CYS A 257 -2.41 6.53 21.95
C CYS A 257 -2.90 6.55 23.41
N GLU A 258 -3.74 5.60 23.77
CA GLU A 258 -4.36 5.47 25.09
C GLU A 258 -3.72 4.31 25.86
N TYR A 259 -3.43 4.53 27.13
CA TYR A 259 -2.88 3.55 28.08
C TYR A 259 -3.98 3.21 29.09
N GLY A 260 -4.58 2.01 29.00
CA GLY A 260 -5.82 1.63 29.66
C GLY A 260 -5.72 1.58 31.19
N VAL A 261 -4.60 1.14 31.75
CA VAL A 261 -4.38 1.05 33.20
C VAL A 261 -4.00 2.39 33.80
N SER A 262 -3.03 3.08 33.18
CA SER A 262 -2.56 4.37 33.71
C SER A 262 -3.49 5.54 33.41
N GLY A 263 -4.40 5.39 32.46
CA GLY A 263 -5.26 6.46 31.96
C GLY A 263 -4.52 7.56 31.17
N LYS A 264 -3.27 7.35 30.85
CA LYS A 264 -2.47 8.29 30.05
C LYS A 264 -3.00 8.30 28.60
N GLU A 265 -3.11 9.49 28.04
CA GLU A 265 -3.43 9.70 26.62
C GLU A 265 -2.33 10.57 25.98
N GLU A 266 -1.85 10.15 24.83
CA GLU A 266 -0.93 10.92 24.01
C GLU A 266 -1.57 11.17 22.65
N LYS A 267 -1.58 12.44 22.19
CA LYS A 267 -2.06 12.78 20.84
C LYS A 267 -0.89 12.81 19.87
N HIS A 268 -1.15 12.40 18.65
CA HIS A 268 -0.20 12.55 17.54
C HIS A 268 -0.78 13.44 16.44
N GLU A 269 0.10 13.93 15.58
CA GLU A 269 -0.28 14.81 14.49
C GLU A 269 -1.13 14.09 13.44
N ALA A 270 -1.92 14.86 12.69
CA ALA A 270 -2.75 14.34 11.62
C ALA A 270 -1.91 13.69 10.49
N GLU A 271 -2.46 12.67 9.89
CA GLU A 271 -1.83 11.87 8.83
C GLU A 271 -1.93 12.57 7.46
N THR A 272 -1.24 13.69 7.29
CA THR A 272 -1.39 14.56 6.11
C THR A 272 -0.38 14.31 5.01
N HIS A 273 0.80 13.77 5.32
CA HIS A 273 1.95 13.74 4.40
C HIS A 273 2.54 12.37 4.11
N PHE A 274 1.96 11.28 4.61
CA PHE A 274 2.57 9.95 4.51
C PHE A 274 2.81 9.45 3.06
N TYR A 275 2.02 9.85 2.08
CA TYR A 275 2.32 9.57 0.67
C TYR A 275 3.49 10.39 0.13
N GLN A 276 3.67 11.62 0.60
CA GLN A 276 4.82 12.44 0.25
C GLN A 276 6.10 11.88 0.89
N ASP A 277 6.01 11.45 2.16
CA ASP A 277 7.11 10.83 2.89
C ASP A 277 7.54 9.51 2.21
N GLU A 278 6.58 8.67 1.81
CA GLU A 278 6.84 7.47 1.03
C GLU A 278 7.55 7.78 -0.29
N MET A 279 7.06 8.78 -1.02
CA MET A 279 7.66 9.20 -2.28
C MET A 279 9.08 9.75 -2.10
N ALA A 280 9.32 10.51 -1.02
CA ALA A 280 10.65 11.01 -0.67
C ALA A 280 11.60 9.87 -0.31
N TYR A 281 11.12 8.85 0.41
CA TYR A 281 11.87 7.64 0.70
C TYR A 281 12.22 6.88 -0.59
N PHE A 282 11.26 6.64 -1.48
CA PHE A 282 11.51 5.98 -2.76
C PHE A 282 12.55 6.73 -3.59
N LEU A 283 12.42 8.06 -3.72
CA LEU A 283 13.42 8.85 -4.44
C LEU A 283 14.81 8.74 -3.78
N SER A 284 14.88 8.67 -2.45
CA SER A 284 16.16 8.48 -1.76
C SER A 284 16.80 7.12 -2.06
N LEU A 285 16.01 6.05 -2.19
CA LEU A 285 16.49 4.74 -2.65
C LEU A 285 17.11 4.84 -4.04
N VAL A 286 16.38 5.47 -4.98
CA VAL A 286 16.86 5.65 -6.36
C VAL A 286 18.18 6.43 -6.41
N LEU A 287 18.25 7.57 -5.70
CA LEU A 287 19.44 8.43 -5.70
C LEU A 287 20.62 7.83 -4.94
N SER A 288 20.38 6.86 -4.07
CA SER A 288 21.42 6.20 -3.27
C SER A 288 22.21 5.15 -4.06
N GLY A 289 21.74 4.75 -5.25
CA GLY A 289 22.34 3.67 -6.03
C GLY A 289 22.37 2.34 -5.28
N GLY A 290 21.36 2.05 -4.45
CA GLY A 290 21.22 0.79 -3.70
C GLY A 290 21.93 0.75 -2.35
N THR A 291 22.52 1.86 -1.86
CA THR A 291 23.17 1.90 -0.53
C THR A 291 22.18 1.98 0.63
N ILE A 292 20.95 2.47 0.39
CA ILE A 292 19.87 2.46 1.36
C ILE A 292 19.09 1.15 1.23
N ALA A 293 18.81 0.48 2.35
CA ALA A 293 18.04 -0.76 2.36
C ALA A 293 16.58 -0.52 1.92
N ASN A 294 16.12 -1.28 0.93
CA ASN A 294 14.72 -1.25 0.50
C ASN A 294 13.84 -1.96 1.52
N ILE A 295 12.93 -1.22 2.15
CA ILE A 295 12.04 -1.77 3.19
C ILE A 295 10.95 -2.67 2.61
N ASN A 296 10.54 -2.48 1.34
CA ASN A 296 9.49 -3.27 0.70
C ASN A 296 9.84 -3.63 -0.75
N THR A 297 10.65 -4.68 -0.92
CA THR A 297 10.98 -5.25 -2.23
C THR A 297 9.79 -6.04 -2.79
N PRO A 298 9.78 -6.37 -4.10
CA PRO A 298 8.78 -7.26 -4.68
C PRO A 298 8.60 -8.57 -3.92
N GLU A 299 9.68 -9.20 -3.46
CA GLU A 299 9.63 -10.46 -2.70
C GLU A 299 8.95 -10.27 -1.33
N LYS A 300 9.26 -9.19 -0.60
CA LYS A 300 8.61 -8.87 0.68
C LYS A 300 7.10 -8.61 0.49
N ALA A 301 6.75 -7.84 -0.53
CA ALA A 301 5.35 -7.55 -0.85
C ALA A 301 4.58 -8.81 -1.29
N TYR A 302 5.24 -9.72 -2.01
CA TYR A 302 4.66 -11.01 -2.37
C TYR A 302 4.48 -11.92 -1.15
N GLU A 303 5.42 -11.93 -0.21
CA GLU A 303 5.27 -12.65 1.06
C GLU A 303 4.09 -12.08 1.89
N THR A 304 3.94 -10.75 1.93
CA THR A 304 2.75 -10.13 2.53
C THR A 304 1.46 -10.60 1.86
N LEU A 305 1.44 -10.70 0.53
CA LEU A 305 0.27 -11.20 -0.22
C LEU A 305 -0.02 -12.68 0.12
N LYS A 306 0.99 -13.55 0.21
CA LYS A 306 0.84 -14.96 0.63
C LYS A 306 0.16 -15.03 2.00
N ILE A 307 0.69 -14.32 2.98
CA ILE A 307 0.15 -14.29 4.34
C ILE A 307 -1.29 -13.74 4.36
N THR A 308 -1.58 -12.71 3.56
CA THR A 308 -2.94 -12.17 3.38
C THR A 308 -3.91 -13.23 2.82
N LYS A 309 -3.41 -14.12 1.97
CA LYS A 309 -4.21 -15.25 1.43
C LYS A 309 -4.22 -16.47 2.35
N GLY A 310 -3.60 -16.41 3.53
CA GLY A 310 -3.58 -17.49 4.52
C GLY A 310 -2.50 -18.55 4.26
N ILE A 311 -1.43 -18.18 3.59
CA ILE A 311 -0.32 -19.07 3.22
C ILE A 311 0.97 -18.53 3.87
N ILE A 312 1.72 -19.41 4.52
CA ILE A 312 3.04 -19.14 5.11
C ILE A 312 4.13 -19.71 4.19
#